data_11f4be6c79aa3ff59016fbfc32f026db
#
_entry.id   11f4be6c79aa3ff59016fbfc32f026db
#
_cell.length_a   1.000
_cell.length_b   1.000
_cell.length_c   1.000
_cell.angle_alpha   90.00
_cell.angle_beta   90.00
_cell.angle_gamma   90.00
#
_symmetry.space_group_name_H-M   'P 1'
#
loop_
_entity.id
_entity.type
_entity.pdbx_description
1 polymer ?
#
loop_
_entity_poly.entity_id
_entity_poly.type
_entity_poly.pdbx_seq_one_letter_code
_entity_poly.pdbx_strand_id
1 'polypeptide(L)'
;AVIVGGTDTTRNQLGCAMSVFADHPDQWRLLAERPDLAANAVEECMRYFGAIRGTGRFASEDIVYRDVLFPAGTLVFPSLAAANGDPGVTANGTGNFDITREPVKGRGQMTFGSGIHYCLGASLARAELQEALPLLARRMPDLAVDGEITWKPATTAIFGPNHFPVTFTPS
;
A
#
# COMPACT_ATOMS: atom_id res chain seq x y z
N ALA A 1 20.77 -3.06 4.52
CA ALA A 1 19.60 -2.28 4.02
C ALA A 1 18.72 -3.14 3.09
N VAL A 2 19.28 -3.82 2.08
CA VAL A 2 18.51 -4.58 1.08
C VAL A 2 17.69 -5.73 1.69
N ILE A 3 18.27 -6.54 2.59
CA ILE A 3 17.58 -7.67 3.22
C ILE A 3 16.36 -7.18 4.03
N VAL A 4 16.53 -6.18 4.87
CA VAL A 4 15.43 -5.63 5.69
C VAL A 4 14.37 -4.96 4.81
N GLY A 5 14.81 -4.16 3.83
CA GLY A 5 13.90 -3.47 2.91
C GLY A 5 13.11 -4.43 2.01
N GLY A 6 13.70 -5.57 1.63
CA GLY A 6 13.06 -6.54 0.73
C GLY A 6 12.13 -7.53 1.43
N THR A 7 12.29 -7.76 2.72
CA THR A 7 11.51 -8.80 3.42
C THR A 7 10.32 -8.20 4.19
N ASP A 8 10.58 -7.22 5.06
CA ASP A 8 9.57 -6.77 6.00
C ASP A 8 8.50 -5.88 5.34
N THR A 9 8.88 -5.07 4.34
CA THR A 9 7.95 -4.16 3.65
C THR A 9 6.92 -4.92 2.83
N THR A 10 7.35 -5.84 1.96
CA THR A 10 6.44 -6.62 1.09
C THR A 10 5.54 -7.54 1.91
N ARG A 11 6.08 -8.18 2.96
CA ARG A 11 5.27 -9.01 3.87
C ARG A 11 4.16 -8.18 4.54
N ASN A 12 4.47 -7.00 5.06
CA ASN A 12 3.47 -6.15 5.68
C ASN A 12 2.48 -5.59 4.65
N GLN A 13 2.94 -5.27 3.43
CA GLN A 13 2.05 -4.86 2.35
C GLN A 13 1.08 -5.97 1.96
N LEU A 14 1.53 -7.23 1.91
CA LEU A 14 0.65 -8.37 1.69
C LEU A 14 -0.40 -8.48 2.81
N GLY A 15 0.00 -8.35 4.07
CA GLY A 15 -0.93 -8.36 5.21
C GLY A 15 -1.95 -7.22 5.15
N CYS A 16 -1.52 -6.01 4.78
CA CYS A 16 -2.43 -4.88 4.55
C CYS A 16 -3.41 -5.16 3.39
N ALA A 17 -2.93 -5.70 2.28
CA ALA A 17 -3.78 -6.05 1.14
C ALA A 17 -4.82 -7.11 1.50
N MET A 18 -4.40 -8.17 2.21
CA MET A 18 -5.31 -9.23 2.66
C MET A 18 -6.41 -8.70 3.57
N SER A 19 -6.09 -7.76 4.48
CA SER A 19 -7.10 -7.15 5.34
C SER A 19 -8.12 -6.32 4.54
N VAL A 20 -7.66 -5.58 3.54
CA VAL A 20 -8.57 -4.82 2.66
C VAL A 20 -9.47 -5.75 1.86
N PHE A 21 -8.94 -6.85 1.33
CA PHE A 21 -9.75 -7.81 0.58
C PHE A 21 -10.74 -8.57 1.48
N ALA A 22 -10.42 -8.84 2.73
CA ALA A 22 -11.36 -9.43 3.69
C ALA A 22 -12.57 -8.52 3.94
N ASP A 23 -12.38 -7.19 3.89
CA ASP A 23 -13.45 -6.19 3.98
C ASP A 23 -14.20 -5.97 2.65
N HIS A 24 -13.64 -6.47 1.52
CA HIS A 24 -14.19 -6.31 0.17
C HIS A 24 -14.27 -7.66 -0.56
N PRO A 25 -15.14 -8.59 -0.12
CA PRO A 25 -15.19 -9.96 -0.65
C PRO A 25 -15.61 -10.05 -2.14
N ASP A 26 -16.31 -9.03 -2.64
CA ASP A 26 -16.63 -8.89 -4.06
C ASP A 26 -15.37 -8.64 -4.91
N GLN A 27 -14.46 -7.79 -4.44
CA GLN A 27 -13.18 -7.51 -5.08
C GLN A 27 -12.22 -8.70 -5.00
N TRP A 28 -12.27 -9.45 -3.89
CA TRP A 28 -11.50 -10.69 -3.73
C TRP A 28 -11.92 -11.76 -4.75
N ARG A 29 -13.23 -11.97 -4.88
CA ARG A 29 -13.79 -12.89 -5.87
C ARG A 29 -13.46 -12.45 -7.29
N LEU A 30 -13.60 -11.17 -7.59
CA LEU A 30 -13.25 -10.61 -8.90
C LEU A 30 -11.79 -10.87 -9.25
N LEU A 31 -10.85 -10.72 -8.30
CA LEU A 31 -9.43 -11.02 -8.54
C LEU A 31 -9.17 -12.51 -8.80
N ALA A 32 -9.91 -13.42 -8.15
CA ALA A 32 -9.82 -14.85 -8.41
C ALA A 32 -10.28 -15.21 -9.84
N GLU A 33 -11.36 -14.57 -10.31
CA GLU A 33 -11.93 -14.76 -11.65
C GLU A 33 -11.13 -14.06 -12.75
N ARG A 34 -10.53 -12.91 -12.43
CA ARG A 34 -9.80 -12.04 -13.34
C ARG A 34 -8.36 -11.79 -12.86
N PRO A 35 -7.49 -12.80 -12.91
CA PRO A 35 -6.09 -12.65 -12.48
C PRO A 35 -5.29 -11.63 -13.32
N ASP A 36 -5.77 -11.29 -14.51
CA ASP A 36 -5.24 -10.19 -15.33
C ASP A 36 -5.35 -8.82 -14.66
N LEU A 37 -6.22 -8.65 -13.66
CA LEU A 37 -6.30 -7.44 -12.84
C LEU A 37 -5.22 -7.35 -11.75
N ALA A 38 -4.34 -8.34 -11.60
CA ALA A 38 -3.35 -8.39 -10.52
C ALA A 38 -2.48 -7.12 -10.44
N ALA A 39 -2.06 -6.58 -11.58
CA ALA A 39 -1.26 -5.35 -11.60
C ALA A 39 -2.04 -4.14 -11.03
N ASN A 40 -3.28 -3.97 -11.43
CA ASN A 40 -4.15 -2.90 -10.91
C ASN A 40 -4.49 -3.12 -9.43
N ALA A 41 -4.77 -4.37 -9.05
CA ALA A 41 -5.08 -4.72 -7.66
C ALA A 41 -3.93 -4.39 -6.71
N VAL A 42 -2.68 -4.65 -7.11
CA VAL A 42 -1.49 -4.30 -6.32
C VAL A 42 -1.35 -2.79 -6.16
N GLU A 43 -1.48 -2.01 -7.23
CA GLU A 43 -1.40 -0.54 -7.15
C GLU A 43 -2.54 0.02 -6.29
N GLU A 44 -3.75 -0.52 -6.40
CA GLU A 44 -4.89 -0.08 -5.61
C GLU A 44 -4.76 -0.45 -4.13
N CYS A 45 -4.27 -1.64 -3.79
CA CYS A 45 -3.95 -2.01 -2.41
C CYS A 45 -2.92 -1.05 -1.80
N MET A 46 -1.87 -0.72 -2.53
CA MET A 46 -0.84 0.22 -2.08
C MET A 46 -1.37 1.65 -1.93
N ARG A 47 -2.25 2.07 -2.81
CA ARG A 47 -2.92 3.37 -2.72
C ARG A 47 -3.84 3.43 -1.50
N TYR A 48 -4.72 2.44 -1.36
CA TYR A 48 -5.78 2.42 -0.36
C TYR A 48 -5.24 2.18 1.06
N PHE A 49 -4.33 1.21 1.20
CA PHE A 49 -3.76 0.84 2.49
C PHE A 49 -2.29 0.41 2.37
N GLY A 50 -1.42 1.38 2.09
CA GLY A 50 0.01 1.14 1.94
C GLY A 50 0.72 0.88 3.27
N ALA A 51 1.66 -0.07 3.28
CA ALA A 51 2.48 -0.38 4.44
C ALA A 51 3.47 0.74 4.78
N ILE A 52 3.91 1.53 3.80
CA ILE A 52 4.75 2.71 4.01
C ILE A 52 3.86 3.95 3.94
N ARG A 53 3.63 4.56 5.10
CA ARG A 53 2.67 5.66 5.26
C ARG A 53 3.29 7.04 5.23
N GLY A 54 4.60 7.13 5.33
CA GLY A 54 5.33 8.38 5.31
C GLY A 54 6.82 8.17 5.20
N THR A 55 7.56 9.25 4.99
CA THR A 55 9.02 9.25 4.90
C THR A 55 9.61 10.50 5.53
N GLY A 56 10.77 10.38 6.17
CA GLY A 56 11.46 11.52 6.78
C GLY A 56 12.42 12.21 5.81
N ARG A 57 12.49 13.52 5.87
CA ARG A 57 13.48 14.37 5.18
C ARG A 57 13.96 15.47 6.12
N PHE A 58 15.23 15.80 6.05
CA PHE A 58 15.76 17.00 6.73
C PHE A 58 15.91 18.10 5.69
N ALA A 59 15.47 19.30 6.03
CA ALA A 59 15.75 20.48 5.22
C ALA A 59 17.26 20.76 5.26
N SER A 60 17.92 20.76 4.11
CA SER A 60 19.36 21.04 3.99
C SER A 60 19.69 22.54 4.08
N GLU A 61 18.71 23.38 3.83
CA GLU A 61 18.76 24.85 3.86
C GLU A 61 17.38 25.38 4.30
N ASP A 62 17.25 26.68 4.50
CA ASP A 62 15.95 27.30 4.74
C ASP A 62 15.07 27.20 3.50
N ILE A 63 13.89 26.57 3.64
CA ILE A 63 12.94 26.37 2.57
C ILE A 63 11.63 27.06 2.89
N VAL A 64 11.16 27.93 1.98
CA VAL A 64 9.80 28.50 2.08
C VAL A 64 8.86 27.75 1.14
N TYR A 65 7.79 27.19 1.69
CA TYR A 65 6.76 26.53 0.92
C TYR A 65 5.38 27.02 1.36
N ARG A 66 4.61 27.62 0.45
CA ARG A 66 3.27 28.18 0.70
C ARG A 66 3.25 29.06 1.99
N ASP A 67 4.14 30.02 2.04
CA ASP A 67 4.29 30.98 3.16
C ASP A 67 4.72 30.39 4.51
N VAL A 68 5.12 29.11 4.55
CA VAL A 68 5.69 28.45 5.72
C VAL A 68 7.19 28.30 5.54
N LEU A 69 7.96 28.86 6.51
CA LEU A 69 9.41 28.67 6.56
C LEU A 69 9.73 27.34 7.27
N PHE A 70 10.53 26.52 6.61
CA PHE A 70 11.19 25.33 7.17
C PHE A 70 12.68 25.65 7.31
N PRO A 71 13.16 25.99 8.52
CA PRO A 71 14.58 26.25 8.73
C PRO A 71 15.46 25.03 8.40
N ALA A 72 16.71 25.29 8.05
CA ALA A 72 17.72 24.23 7.89
C ALA A 72 17.75 23.31 9.11
N GLY A 73 17.85 21.99 8.88
CA GLY A 73 17.80 20.98 9.93
C GLY A 73 16.39 20.58 10.38
N THR A 74 15.33 21.23 9.90
CA THR A 74 13.94 20.84 10.21
C THR A 74 13.66 19.44 9.66
N LEU A 75 13.15 18.53 10.52
CA LEU A 75 12.60 17.25 10.10
C LEU A 75 11.21 17.45 9.51
N VAL A 76 11.05 17.17 8.23
CA VAL A 76 9.78 17.15 7.51
C VAL A 76 9.36 15.71 7.28
N PHE A 77 8.12 15.38 7.58
CA PHE A 77 7.58 14.03 7.40
C PHE A 77 6.40 14.02 6.42
N PRO A 78 6.65 13.95 5.10
CA PRO A 78 5.60 13.84 4.10
C PRO A 78 4.75 12.59 4.31
N SER A 79 3.44 12.76 4.45
CA SER A 79 2.51 11.65 4.56
C SER A 79 2.18 11.09 3.18
N LEU A 80 2.70 9.90 2.88
CA LEU A 80 2.39 9.16 1.63
C LEU A 80 0.95 8.64 1.66
N ALA A 81 0.45 8.27 2.84
CA ALA A 81 -0.94 7.84 3.00
C ALA A 81 -1.92 8.98 2.67
N ALA A 82 -1.65 10.20 3.14
CA ALA A 82 -2.47 11.36 2.80
C ALA A 82 -2.38 11.68 1.29
N ALA A 83 -1.19 11.61 0.71
CA ALA A 83 -1.00 11.82 -0.73
C ALA A 83 -1.76 10.78 -1.58
N ASN A 84 -1.78 9.53 -1.16
CA ASN A 84 -2.56 8.47 -1.83
C ASN A 84 -4.08 8.66 -1.72
N GLY A 85 -4.54 9.40 -0.70
CA GLY A 85 -5.94 9.78 -0.50
C GLY A 85 -6.32 11.13 -1.15
N ASP A 86 -5.40 11.83 -1.81
CA ASP A 86 -5.68 13.13 -2.41
C ASP A 86 -6.56 12.98 -3.66
N PRO A 87 -7.70 13.71 -3.75
CA PRO A 87 -8.58 13.68 -4.92
C PRO A 87 -7.88 14.06 -6.23
N GLY A 88 -6.79 14.82 -6.16
CA GLY A 88 -5.97 15.16 -7.33
C GLY A 88 -5.13 13.99 -7.86
N VAL A 89 -5.01 12.89 -7.12
CA VAL A 89 -4.20 11.71 -7.49
C VAL A 89 -5.04 10.61 -8.14
N THR A 90 -6.35 10.56 -7.85
CA THR A 90 -7.25 9.52 -8.36
C THR A 90 -8.40 10.11 -9.18
N ALA A 91 -8.69 9.51 -10.33
CA ALA A 91 -9.69 10.05 -11.28
C ALA A 91 -11.14 10.00 -10.77
N ASN A 92 -11.52 9.09 -9.90
CA ASN A 92 -12.93 8.82 -9.54
C ASN A 92 -13.21 8.81 -8.03
N GLY A 93 -12.58 9.73 -7.31
CA GLY A 93 -12.71 9.77 -5.84
C GLY A 93 -11.77 8.82 -5.13
N THR A 94 -11.40 9.20 -3.91
CA THR A 94 -10.36 8.51 -3.14
C THR A 94 -10.91 7.48 -2.16
N GLY A 95 -12.22 7.53 -1.89
CA GLY A 95 -12.85 6.84 -0.77
C GLY A 95 -13.12 5.34 -0.96
N ASN A 96 -13.15 4.83 -2.19
CA ASN A 96 -13.53 3.44 -2.46
C ASN A 96 -12.32 2.61 -2.88
N PHE A 97 -12.28 1.37 -2.44
CA PHE A 97 -11.37 0.34 -2.94
C PHE A 97 -11.96 -0.29 -4.20
N ASP A 98 -11.21 -0.26 -5.31
CA ASP A 98 -11.67 -0.77 -6.60
C ASP A 98 -10.48 -1.23 -7.44
N ILE A 99 -10.30 -2.53 -7.61
CA ILE A 99 -9.19 -3.13 -8.37
C ILE A 99 -9.33 -2.93 -9.89
N THR A 100 -10.46 -2.42 -10.36
CA THR A 100 -10.66 -2.05 -11.77
C THR A 100 -10.34 -0.59 -12.06
N ARG A 101 -9.94 0.17 -11.04
CA ARG A 101 -9.63 1.60 -11.17
C ARG A 101 -8.57 1.84 -12.23
N GLU A 102 -8.87 2.67 -13.19
CA GLU A 102 -7.93 3.08 -14.23
C GLU A 102 -6.81 3.95 -13.65
N PRO A 103 -5.53 3.63 -13.94
CA PRO A 103 -4.42 4.47 -13.53
C PRO A 103 -4.50 5.86 -14.17
N VAL A 104 -4.35 6.90 -13.37
CA VAL A 104 -4.23 8.25 -13.92
C VAL A 104 -2.85 8.45 -14.50
N LYS A 105 -2.75 8.77 -15.79
CA LYS A 105 -1.48 8.97 -16.48
C LYS A 105 -0.62 10.02 -15.77
N GLY A 106 0.61 9.64 -15.43
CA GLY A 106 1.55 10.51 -14.72
C GLY A 106 1.28 10.69 -13.23
N ARG A 107 0.29 9.99 -12.68
CA ARG A 107 -0.07 10.02 -11.25
C ARG A 107 -0.27 8.61 -10.76
N GLY A 108 0.67 8.09 -10.00
CA GLY A 108 0.60 6.77 -9.35
C GLY A 108 0.50 6.89 -7.83
N GLN A 109 0.24 5.79 -7.18
CA GLN A 109 0.34 5.74 -5.72
C GLN A 109 1.77 6.09 -5.27
N MET A 110 1.88 6.64 -4.05
CA MET A 110 3.13 7.19 -3.50
C MET A 110 3.84 6.25 -2.52
N THR A 111 3.34 5.04 -2.29
CA THR A 111 3.89 4.11 -1.28
C THR A 111 5.35 3.75 -1.53
N PHE A 112 5.80 3.78 -2.79
CA PHE A 112 7.22 3.62 -3.15
C PHE A 112 8.05 4.91 -3.06
N GLY A 113 7.45 6.01 -2.63
CA GLY A 113 8.10 7.32 -2.61
C GLY A 113 8.25 7.94 -4.00
N SER A 114 9.13 8.93 -4.11
CA SER A 114 9.38 9.67 -5.34
C SER A 114 10.81 10.26 -5.37
N GLY A 115 11.25 10.71 -6.55
CA GLY A 115 12.54 11.36 -6.75
C GLY A 115 13.72 10.40 -6.62
N ILE A 116 14.86 10.92 -6.20
CA ILE A 116 16.14 10.19 -6.13
C ILE A 116 16.10 9.02 -5.11
N HIS A 117 15.13 9.01 -4.20
CA HIS A 117 14.90 7.96 -3.22
C HIS A 117 13.75 7.02 -3.58
N TYR A 118 13.28 7.04 -4.84
CA TYR A 118 12.28 6.07 -5.29
C TYR A 118 12.74 4.65 -4.96
N CYS A 119 11.82 3.81 -4.50
CA CYS A 119 12.13 2.47 -3.99
C CYS A 119 12.89 1.64 -5.04
N LEU A 120 14.09 1.19 -4.68
CA LEU A 120 14.91 0.32 -5.53
C LEU A 120 14.23 -1.02 -5.82
N GLY A 121 13.49 -1.56 -4.82
CA GLY A 121 12.78 -2.83 -4.89
C GLY A 121 11.37 -2.76 -5.47
N ALA A 122 10.94 -1.62 -6.01
CA ALA A 122 9.54 -1.43 -6.43
C ALA A 122 9.06 -2.47 -7.47
N SER A 123 9.90 -2.85 -8.41
CA SER A 123 9.57 -3.86 -9.42
C SER A 123 9.45 -5.26 -8.81
N LEU A 124 10.36 -5.62 -7.88
CA LEU A 124 10.33 -6.91 -7.20
C LEU A 124 9.08 -7.01 -6.31
N ALA A 125 8.80 -6.01 -5.48
CA ALA A 125 7.63 -5.99 -4.61
C ALA A 125 6.31 -6.11 -5.41
N ARG A 126 6.22 -5.42 -6.56
CA ARG A 126 5.07 -5.57 -7.48
C ARG A 126 4.94 -6.99 -7.99
N ALA A 127 6.03 -7.58 -8.47
CA ALA A 127 6.01 -8.95 -9.00
C ALA A 127 5.58 -9.95 -7.93
N GLU A 128 6.15 -9.87 -6.72
CA GLU A 128 5.78 -10.75 -5.59
C GLU A 128 4.29 -10.65 -5.26
N LEU A 129 3.73 -9.45 -5.17
CA LEU A 129 2.32 -9.25 -4.85
C LEU A 129 1.39 -9.63 -6.00
N GLN A 130 1.78 -9.39 -7.26
CA GLN A 130 1.01 -9.76 -8.45
C GLN A 130 0.91 -11.28 -8.61
N GLU A 131 1.91 -12.03 -8.20
CA GLU A 131 1.87 -13.49 -8.18
C GLU A 131 1.08 -14.00 -6.96
N ALA A 132 1.30 -13.42 -5.78
CA ALA A 132 0.71 -13.92 -4.55
C ALA A 132 -0.81 -13.69 -4.48
N LEU A 133 -1.29 -12.47 -4.76
CA LEU A 133 -2.68 -12.10 -4.52
C LEU A 133 -3.70 -12.93 -5.34
N PRO A 134 -3.56 -13.13 -6.66
CA PRO A 134 -4.48 -13.97 -7.41
C PRO A 134 -4.42 -15.45 -7.01
N LEU A 135 -3.23 -15.94 -6.63
CA LEU A 135 -3.07 -17.30 -6.13
C LEU A 135 -3.82 -17.51 -4.83
N LEU A 136 -3.68 -16.56 -3.89
CA LEU A 136 -4.39 -16.58 -2.61
C LEU A 136 -5.90 -16.46 -2.82
N ALA A 137 -6.35 -15.57 -3.72
CA ALA A 137 -7.76 -15.41 -4.03
C ALA A 137 -8.42 -16.69 -4.53
N ARG A 138 -7.73 -17.45 -5.37
CA ARG A 138 -8.21 -18.75 -5.83
C ARG A 138 -8.20 -19.82 -4.75
N ARG A 139 -7.18 -19.81 -3.86
CA ARG A 139 -7.04 -20.83 -2.81
C ARG A 139 -7.88 -20.57 -1.56
N MET A 140 -8.30 -19.34 -1.35
CA MET A 140 -9.08 -18.90 -0.19
C MET A 140 -10.28 -18.06 -0.65
N PRO A 141 -11.23 -18.65 -1.43
CA PRO A 141 -12.28 -17.88 -2.12
C PRO A 141 -13.24 -17.16 -1.18
N ASP A 142 -13.40 -17.67 0.05
CA ASP A 142 -14.26 -17.15 1.11
C ASP A 142 -13.46 -16.58 2.28
N LEU A 143 -12.29 -15.99 2.00
CA LEU A 143 -11.45 -15.34 3.00
C LEU A 143 -12.26 -14.41 3.90
N ALA A 144 -12.20 -14.63 5.19
CA ALA A 144 -12.81 -13.78 6.21
C ALA A 144 -11.89 -13.61 7.42
N VAL A 145 -12.05 -12.50 8.14
CA VAL A 145 -11.35 -12.28 9.41
C VAL A 145 -12.00 -13.11 10.50
N ASP A 146 -11.19 -13.87 11.27
CA ASP A 146 -11.62 -14.71 12.38
C ASP A 146 -11.01 -14.22 13.70
N GLY A 147 -11.54 -13.12 14.20
CA GLY A 147 -11.09 -12.49 15.44
C GLY A 147 -10.56 -11.07 15.27
N GLU A 148 -9.79 -10.60 16.24
CA GLU A 148 -9.24 -9.24 16.23
C GLU A 148 -7.91 -9.19 15.48
N ILE A 149 -7.80 -8.23 14.55
CA ILE A 149 -6.53 -7.90 13.89
C ILE A 149 -5.73 -6.98 14.82
N THR A 150 -4.53 -7.38 15.23
CA THR A 150 -3.63 -6.48 15.94
C THR A 150 -2.62 -5.86 14.96
N TRP A 151 -2.48 -4.54 15.05
CA TRP A 151 -1.65 -3.76 14.15
C TRP A 151 -0.36 -3.29 14.81
N LYS A 152 0.68 -3.08 14.02
CA LYS A 152 1.86 -2.35 14.47
C LYS A 152 1.46 -0.92 14.85
N PRO A 153 2.16 -0.29 15.82
CA PRO A 153 1.91 1.11 16.14
C PRO A 153 2.01 2.02 14.90
N ALA A 154 1.12 2.99 14.79
CA ALA A 154 1.09 3.92 13.64
C ALA A 154 2.38 4.75 13.48
N THR A 155 3.20 4.81 14.54
CA THR A 155 4.50 5.48 14.57
C THR A 155 5.64 4.66 13.97
N THR A 156 5.40 3.38 13.63
CA THR A 156 6.43 2.54 12.98
C THR A 156 6.62 2.94 11.53
N ALA A 157 7.86 2.88 11.05
CA ALA A 157 8.20 3.19 9.66
C ALA A 157 7.52 2.24 8.67
N ILE A 158 7.31 0.98 9.08
CA ILE A 158 6.61 -0.05 8.30
C ILE A 158 5.36 -0.44 9.08
N PHE A 159 4.21 -0.12 8.52
CA PHE A 159 2.91 -0.45 9.08
C PHE A 159 2.42 -1.80 8.54
N GLY A 160 1.64 -2.53 9.33
CA GLY A 160 1.04 -3.79 8.94
C GLY A 160 0.54 -4.57 10.15
N PRO A 161 -0.11 -5.71 9.94
CA PRO A 161 -0.61 -6.53 11.04
C PRO A 161 0.54 -7.26 11.77
N ASN A 162 0.45 -7.30 13.10
CA ASN A 162 1.23 -8.21 13.93
C ASN A 162 0.57 -9.57 14.00
N HIS A 163 -0.76 -9.59 14.07
CA HIS A 163 -1.59 -10.77 14.08
C HIS A 163 -2.80 -10.53 13.20
N PHE A 164 -3.08 -11.46 12.31
CA PHE A 164 -4.18 -11.39 11.35
C PHE A 164 -4.83 -12.77 11.24
N PRO A 165 -5.78 -13.09 12.14
CA PRO A 165 -6.46 -14.36 12.12
C PRO A 165 -7.48 -14.39 10.97
N VAL A 166 -7.46 -15.48 10.21
CA VAL A 166 -8.36 -15.66 9.07
C VAL A 166 -8.97 -17.04 9.07
N THR A 167 -10.18 -17.14 8.54
CA THR A 167 -10.84 -18.38 8.20
C THR A 167 -11.10 -18.42 6.69
N PHE A 168 -11.06 -19.61 6.13
CA PHE A 168 -11.36 -19.86 4.72
C PHE A 168 -11.59 -21.35 4.48
N THR A 169 -12.29 -21.68 3.40
CA THR A 169 -12.42 -23.05 2.89
C THR A 169 -11.37 -23.26 1.79
N PRO A 170 -10.39 -24.16 1.97
CA PRO A 170 -9.40 -24.44 0.94
C PRO A 170 -10.05 -25.00 -0.33
N SER A 171 -9.67 -24.46 -1.49
CA SER A 171 -10.08 -24.95 -2.82
C SER A 171 -8.98 -25.77 -3.47
#